data_5952193227650d8cc778d66405597ce2
#
_entry.id   5952193227650d8cc778d66405597ce2
#
_cell.length_a   1.000
_cell.length_b   1.000
_cell.length_c   1.000
_cell.angle_alpha   90.00
_cell.angle_beta   90.00
_cell.angle_gamma   90.00
#
_symmetry.space_group_name_H-M   'P 1'
#
loop_
_entity.id
_entity.type
_entity.pdbx_description
1 polymer ?
#
loop_
_entity_poly.entity_id
_entity_poly.type
_entity_poly.pdbx_seq_one_letter_code
_entity_poly.pdbx_strand_id
1 'polypeptide(L)'
;MLSKNQLKFDFEKLISAINRKGDIKTVEFQPVYLNMMKAQQDRIKEICGNQFDRIEARGSLISILIAYTREEIQFINHLKPDGLRDTEQWNKYANAYYLLNDQLNIIADKIAKKVEGIPILATLEGIAGKVNHVSDYFPQTVSHRHIAELAGIGWRGKNQLIIHPKFSCAIRLVSIITPYQYETDNKSDKNSCEDCRACLDVCNFLDKQSILKDYREQCRRYINHLNLDADVCGKCIKACVNNSKFSSNFNLK
;
A
#
# COMPACT_ATOMS: atom_id res chain seq x y z
N MET A 1 1.34 28.21 -0.90
CA MET A 1 1.19 26.85 -1.48
C MET A 1 2.58 26.27 -1.73
N LEU A 2 2.86 25.08 -1.22
CA LEU A 2 4.13 24.39 -1.43
C LEU A 2 4.20 23.92 -2.89
N SER A 3 5.32 24.14 -3.58
CA SER A 3 5.49 23.63 -4.95
C SER A 3 5.68 22.10 -4.95
N LYS A 4 5.39 21.45 -6.06
CA LYS A 4 5.58 19.99 -6.22
C LYS A 4 7.04 19.56 -6.02
N ASN A 5 7.98 20.37 -6.51
CA ASN A 5 9.41 20.13 -6.32
C ASN A 5 9.81 20.21 -4.83
N GLN A 6 9.27 21.21 -4.11
CA GLN A 6 9.52 21.35 -2.69
C GLN A 6 8.89 20.22 -1.90
N LEU A 7 7.69 19.76 -2.28
CA LEU A 7 7.04 18.59 -1.68
C LEU A 7 7.92 17.35 -1.82
N LYS A 8 8.46 17.11 -3.00
CA LYS A 8 9.37 15.99 -3.27
C LYS A 8 10.65 16.10 -2.47
N PHE A 9 11.28 17.27 -2.44
CA PHE A 9 12.49 17.51 -1.65
C PHE A 9 12.26 17.28 -0.15
N ASP A 10 11.15 17.76 0.39
CA ASP A 10 10.79 17.56 1.79
C ASP A 10 10.57 16.07 2.12
N PHE A 11 9.93 15.34 1.22
CA PHE A 11 9.79 13.90 1.35
C PHE A 11 11.15 13.18 1.32
N GLU A 12 12.01 13.49 0.35
CA GLU A 12 13.35 12.89 0.24
C GLU A 12 14.18 13.11 1.50
N LYS A 13 14.08 14.29 2.12
CA LYS A 13 14.72 14.57 3.41
C LYS A 13 14.18 13.69 4.54
N LEU A 14 12.85 13.53 4.61
CA LEU A 14 12.20 12.72 5.65
C LEU A 14 12.53 11.23 5.51
N ILE A 15 12.49 10.69 4.29
CA ILE A 15 12.75 9.28 4.04
C ILE A 15 14.22 8.93 4.26
N SER A 16 15.14 9.82 3.88
CA SER A 16 16.58 9.67 4.13
C SER A 16 16.91 9.67 5.63
N ALA A 17 16.24 10.51 6.41
CA ALA A 17 16.44 10.60 7.86
C ALA A 17 16.11 9.31 8.61
N ILE A 18 15.26 8.46 8.04
CA ILE A 18 14.92 7.15 8.61
C ILE A 18 15.61 5.99 7.89
N ASN A 19 16.58 6.28 7.03
CA ASN A 19 17.33 5.30 6.22
C ASN A 19 16.42 4.34 5.44
N ARG A 20 15.40 4.89 4.76
CA ARG A 20 14.46 4.12 3.94
C ARG A 20 14.47 4.58 2.50
N LYS A 21 13.85 3.80 1.63
CA LYS A 21 13.54 4.18 0.25
C LYS A 21 12.04 4.30 0.08
N GLY A 22 11.64 5.24 -0.77
CA GLY A 22 10.25 5.51 -0.99
C GLY A 22 10.02 6.31 -2.26
N ASP A 23 8.78 6.65 -2.51
CA ASP A 23 8.34 7.55 -3.58
C ASP A 23 7.12 8.35 -3.13
N ILE A 24 6.91 9.49 -3.75
CA ILE A 24 5.78 10.38 -3.53
C ILE A 24 5.23 10.86 -4.87
N LYS A 25 3.93 10.78 -5.05
CA LYS A 25 3.21 11.19 -6.26
C LYS A 25 1.93 11.92 -5.91
N THR A 26 1.50 12.78 -6.83
CA THR A 26 0.27 13.57 -6.70
C THR A 26 -0.75 13.20 -7.78
N VAL A 27 -2.03 13.35 -7.46
CA VAL A 27 -3.15 13.16 -8.38
C VAL A 27 -4.28 14.10 -8.00
N GLU A 28 -5.01 14.60 -8.98
CA GLU A 28 -6.21 15.40 -8.77
C GLU A 28 -7.24 14.61 -7.95
N PHE A 29 -7.92 15.29 -7.02
CA PHE A 29 -8.85 14.66 -6.09
C PHE A 29 -10.08 14.07 -6.79
N GLN A 30 -10.76 14.89 -7.61
CA GLN A 30 -12.08 14.54 -8.16
C GLN A 30 -12.10 13.26 -8.99
N PRO A 31 -11.16 13.01 -9.94
CA PRO A 31 -11.15 11.77 -10.72
C PRO A 31 -10.97 10.52 -9.84
N VAL A 32 -10.18 10.62 -8.77
CA VAL A 32 -9.97 9.50 -7.84
C VAL A 32 -11.23 9.26 -7.02
N TYR A 33 -11.79 10.30 -6.44
CA TYR A 33 -12.99 10.24 -5.61
C TYR A 33 -14.18 9.63 -6.34
N LEU A 34 -14.46 10.09 -7.55
CA LEU A 34 -15.58 9.60 -8.36
C LEU A 34 -15.45 8.11 -8.76
N ASN A 35 -14.22 7.61 -8.84
CA ASN A 35 -13.94 6.20 -9.16
C ASN A 35 -13.86 5.28 -7.92
N MET A 36 -14.08 5.79 -6.71
CA MET A 36 -14.14 4.99 -5.49
C MET A 36 -15.52 4.35 -5.29
N MET A 37 -15.55 3.26 -4.53
CA MET A 37 -16.79 2.68 -4.03
C MET A 37 -17.54 3.70 -3.16
N LYS A 38 -18.88 3.68 -3.21
CA LYS A 38 -19.72 4.63 -2.46
C LYS A 38 -19.35 4.71 -0.97
N ALA A 39 -19.14 3.57 -0.31
CA ALA A 39 -18.74 3.52 1.10
C ALA A 39 -17.41 4.24 1.38
N GLN A 40 -16.48 4.22 0.43
CA GLN A 40 -15.21 4.93 0.56
C GLN A 40 -15.33 6.42 0.25
N GLN A 41 -16.22 6.79 -0.66
CA GLN A 41 -16.59 8.19 -0.91
C GLN A 41 -17.19 8.82 0.35
N ASP A 42 -18.12 8.12 1.01
CA ASP A 42 -18.73 8.58 2.25
C ASP A 42 -17.69 8.74 3.37
N ARG A 43 -16.76 7.79 3.48
CA ARG A 43 -15.64 7.87 4.42
C ARG A 43 -14.73 9.08 4.14
N ILE A 44 -14.43 9.37 2.87
CA ILE A 44 -13.65 10.56 2.51
C ILE A 44 -14.39 11.85 2.88
N LYS A 45 -15.70 11.93 2.63
CA LYS A 45 -16.50 13.08 3.06
C LYS A 45 -16.45 13.30 4.56
N GLU A 46 -16.57 12.23 5.33
CA GLU A 46 -16.45 12.27 6.79
C GLU A 46 -15.05 12.79 7.22
N ILE A 47 -13.98 12.29 6.62
CA ILE A 47 -12.60 12.70 6.89
C ILE A 47 -12.39 14.18 6.56
N CYS A 48 -12.91 14.66 5.44
CA CYS A 48 -12.76 16.04 4.99
C CYS A 48 -13.60 17.03 5.79
N GLY A 49 -14.75 16.58 6.35
CA GLY A 49 -15.67 17.42 7.08
C GLY A 49 -16.06 18.68 6.30
N ASN A 50 -15.97 19.84 6.93
CA ASN A 50 -16.30 21.14 6.33
C ASN A 50 -15.34 21.61 5.20
N GLN A 51 -14.22 20.92 5.00
CA GLN A 51 -13.29 21.22 3.90
C GLN A 51 -13.66 20.50 2.59
N PHE A 52 -14.67 19.59 2.62
CA PHE A 52 -14.95 18.71 1.49
C PHE A 52 -15.22 19.48 0.18
N ASP A 53 -16.09 20.48 0.19
CA ASP A 53 -16.46 21.24 -1.03
C ASP A 53 -15.25 21.95 -1.65
N ARG A 54 -14.38 22.52 -0.81
CA ARG A 54 -13.14 23.15 -1.27
C ARG A 54 -12.17 22.13 -1.90
N ILE A 55 -12.08 20.96 -1.31
CA ILE A 55 -11.22 19.87 -1.78
C ILE A 55 -11.80 19.26 -3.07
N GLU A 56 -13.10 19.01 -3.13
CA GLU A 56 -13.78 18.47 -4.31
C GLU A 56 -13.60 19.39 -5.53
N ALA A 57 -13.67 20.71 -5.33
CA ALA A 57 -13.55 21.68 -6.40
C ALA A 57 -12.15 21.75 -7.03
N ARG A 58 -11.08 21.61 -6.26
CA ARG A 58 -9.70 21.83 -6.73
C ARG A 58 -8.61 21.13 -5.92
N GLY A 59 -8.96 20.22 -5.05
CA GLY A 59 -8.00 19.53 -4.20
C GLY A 59 -7.20 18.46 -4.93
N SER A 60 -6.23 17.91 -4.23
CA SER A 60 -5.42 16.78 -4.69
C SER A 60 -5.26 15.73 -3.62
N LEU A 61 -4.87 14.55 -4.07
CA LEU A 61 -4.39 13.47 -3.23
C LEU A 61 -2.88 13.31 -3.43
N ILE A 62 -2.18 13.09 -2.34
CA ILE A 62 -0.76 12.78 -2.33
C ILE A 62 -0.63 11.32 -1.89
N SER A 63 -0.01 10.50 -2.72
CA SER A 63 0.30 9.11 -2.39
C SER A 63 1.77 8.98 -2.02
N ILE A 64 2.05 8.37 -0.90
CA ILE A 64 3.40 8.15 -0.36
C ILE A 64 3.60 6.66 -0.15
N LEU A 65 4.77 6.17 -0.53
CA LEU A 65 5.19 4.81 -0.24
C LEU A 65 6.52 4.76 0.52
N ILE A 66 6.67 3.69 1.32
CA ILE A 66 7.96 3.20 1.83
C ILE A 66 8.13 1.76 1.39
N ALA A 67 9.34 1.41 0.93
CA ALA A 67 9.68 0.06 0.55
C ALA A 67 10.19 -0.75 1.74
N TYR A 68 9.82 -2.04 1.78
CA TYR A 68 10.49 -3.03 2.62
C TYR A 68 11.94 -3.21 2.20
N THR A 69 12.79 -3.67 3.10
CA THR A 69 14.11 -4.19 2.78
C THR A 69 14.03 -5.67 2.39
N ARG A 70 15.09 -6.20 1.79
CA ARG A 70 15.17 -7.62 1.45
C ARG A 70 15.19 -8.49 2.70
N GLU A 71 15.88 -8.05 3.73
CA GLU A 71 15.98 -8.71 5.02
C GLU A 71 14.61 -8.88 5.68
N GLU A 72 13.74 -7.87 5.58
CA GLU A 72 12.39 -7.93 6.14
C GLU A 72 11.49 -8.94 5.41
N ILE A 73 11.69 -9.11 4.10
CA ILE A 73 10.84 -9.98 3.25
C ILE A 73 11.32 -11.44 3.26
N GLN A 74 12.61 -11.69 3.43
CA GLN A 74 13.18 -13.05 3.34
C GLN A 74 12.57 -14.04 4.32
N PHE A 75 12.10 -13.56 5.46
CA PHE A 75 11.53 -14.40 6.51
C PHE A 75 10.06 -14.79 6.29
N ILE A 76 9.40 -14.23 5.28
CA ILE A 76 8.04 -14.61 4.94
C ILE A 76 7.98 -16.09 4.57
N ASN A 77 7.05 -16.83 5.19
CA ASN A 77 6.86 -18.27 4.98
C ASN A 77 8.15 -19.08 5.25
N HIS A 78 8.90 -18.70 6.27
CA HIS A 78 10.07 -19.44 6.70
C HIS A 78 9.65 -20.78 7.31
N LEU A 79 10.43 -21.82 7.05
CA LEU A 79 10.22 -23.15 7.60
C LEU A 79 11.41 -23.52 8.49
N LYS A 80 11.13 -24.24 9.56
CA LYS A 80 12.13 -24.88 10.40
C LYS A 80 12.77 -26.07 9.67
N PRO A 81 13.90 -26.61 10.14
CA PRO A 81 14.53 -27.79 9.54
C PRO A 81 13.62 -29.02 9.44
N ASP A 82 12.65 -29.17 10.34
CA ASP A 82 11.65 -30.22 10.34
C ASP A 82 10.47 -30.00 9.37
N GLY A 83 10.52 -28.90 8.60
CA GLY A 83 9.47 -28.53 7.64
C GLY A 83 8.28 -27.80 8.25
N LEU A 84 8.22 -27.63 9.55
CA LEU A 84 7.15 -26.87 10.21
C LEU A 84 7.32 -25.36 9.99
N ARG A 85 6.21 -24.65 10.12
CA ARG A 85 6.21 -23.19 10.04
C ARG A 85 7.05 -22.59 11.15
N ASP A 86 7.96 -21.69 10.77
CA ASP A 86 8.74 -20.87 11.69
C ASP A 86 8.05 -19.52 11.90
N THR A 87 7.11 -19.49 12.84
CA THR A 87 6.31 -18.30 13.15
C THR A 87 7.19 -17.17 13.70
N GLU A 88 8.22 -17.47 14.49
CA GLU A 88 9.15 -16.49 15.05
C GLU A 88 9.88 -15.74 13.94
N GLN A 89 10.44 -16.46 12.98
CA GLN A 89 11.10 -15.82 11.83
C GLN A 89 10.10 -15.05 10.97
N TRP A 90 8.91 -15.60 10.74
CA TRP A 90 7.89 -14.91 9.95
C TRP A 90 7.39 -13.62 10.62
N ASN A 91 7.38 -13.56 11.95
CA ASN A 91 7.03 -12.36 12.71
C ASN A 91 8.00 -11.20 12.48
N LYS A 92 9.23 -11.43 12.01
CA LYS A 92 10.10 -10.32 11.58
C LYS A 92 9.49 -9.49 10.46
N TYR A 93 8.78 -10.14 9.52
CA TYR A 93 8.01 -9.42 8.50
C TYR A 93 6.77 -8.73 9.08
N ALA A 94 6.06 -9.37 10.01
CA ALA A 94 4.91 -8.77 10.68
C ALA A 94 5.31 -7.50 11.46
N ASN A 95 6.43 -7.53 12.17
CA ASN A 95 6.97 -6.39 12.90
C ASN A 95 7.45 -5.27 11.96
N ALA A 96 8.07 -5.62 10.83
CA ALA A 96 8.41 -4.65 9.79
C ALA A 96 7.15 -3.97 9.20
N TYR A 97 6.04 -4.68 9.08
CA TYR A 97 4.77 -4.11 8.66
C TYR A 97 4.30 -2.99 9.59
N TYR A 98 4.34 -3.19 10.91
CA TYR A 98 3.98 -2.16 11.88
C TYR A 98 4.94 -0.98 11.83
N LEU A 99 6.24 -1.24 11.83
CA LEU A 99 7.26 -0.19 11.78
C LEU A 99 7.08 0.71 10.56
N LEU A 100 6.85 0.14 9.38
CA LEU A 100 6.67 0.91 8.16
C LEU A 100 5.37 1.73 8.18
N ASN A 101 4.30 1.21 8.77
CA ASN A 101 3.06 1.96 8.94
C ASN A 101 3.24 3.17 9.86
N ASP A 102 3.94 2.99 10.99
CA ASP A 102 4.24 4.09 11.92
C ASP A 102 5.11 5.16 11.25
N GLN A 103 6.16 4.75 10.55
CA GLN A 103 7.01 5.66 9.79
C GLN A 103 6.22 6.44 8.73
N LEU A 104 5.33 5.77 7.99
CA LEU A 104 4.46 6.39 7.00
C LEU A 104 3.51 7.41 7.64
N ASN A 105 2.91 7.09 8.76
CA ASN A 105 1.99 7.97 9.46
C ASN A 105 2.71 9.24 9.94
N ILE A 106 3.93 9.12 10.49
CA ILE A 106 4.76 10.26 10.90
C ILE A 106 5.13 11.13 9.70
N ILE A 107 5.50 10.53 8.56
CA ILE A 107 5.83 11.28 7.34
C ILE A 107 4.58 11.97 6.79
N ALA A 108 3.45 11.26 6.73
CA ALA A 108 2.19 11.81 6.26
C ALA A 108 1.75 13.02 7.10
N ASP A 109 1.83 12.95 8.41
CA ASP A 109 1.49 14.07 9.30
C ASP A 109 2.40 15.28 9.05
N LYS A 110 3.72 15.06 8.93
CA LYS A 110 4.68 16.15 8.66
C LYS A 110 4.44 16.82 7.29
N ILE A 111 4.13 16.04 6.27
CA ILE A 111 3.83 16.55 4.93
C ILE A 111 2.46 17.25 4.94
N ALA A 112 1.44 16.64 5.55
CA ALA A 112 0.09 17.19 5.64
C ALA A 112 0.07 18.60 6.25
N LYS A 113 0.83 18.83 7.32
CA LYS A 113 0.98 20.16 7.95
C LYS A 113 1.51 21.22 6.98
N LYS A 114 2.37 20.84 6.04
CA LYS A 114 2.96 21.77 5.05
C LYS A 114 2.01 22.07 3.88
N VAL A 115 1.07 21.21 3.60
CA VAL A 115 0.12 21.33 2.49
C VAL A 115 -1.32 21.59 2.96
N GLU A 116 -1.52 21.99 4.21
CA GLU A 116 -2.85 22.17 4.84
C GLU A 116 -3.75 20.95 4.60
N GLY A 117 -3.13 19.76 4.61
CA GLY A 117 -3.79 18.53 4.24
C GLY A 117 -4.25 17.71 5.45
N ILE A 118 -5.04 16.70 5.13
CA ILE A 118 -5.58 15.73 6.08
C ILE A 118 -4.94 14.37 5.78
N PRO A 119 -4.15 13.79 6.69
CA PRO A 119 -3.55 12.48 6.46
C PRO A 119 -4.62 11.37 6.54
N ILE A 120 -4.62 10.46 5.58
CA ILE A 120 -5.33 9.20 5.65
C ILE A 120 -4.31 8.17 6.11
N LEU A 121 -4.39 7.75 7.36
CA LEU A 121 -3.37 6.91 7.98
C LEU A 121 -3.23 5.55 7.27
N ALA A 122 -2.01 5.01 7.26
CA ALA A 122 -1.75 3.65 6.84
C ALA A 122 -2.53 2.66 7.72
N THR A 123 -2.95 1.53 7.15
CA THR A 123 -3.67 0.49 7.90
C THR A 123 -2.74 -0.10 8.97
N LEU A 124 -2.91 0.32 10.23
CA LEU A 124 -2.05 -0.08 11.34
C LEU A 124 -2.31 -1.50 11.80
N GLU A 125 -3.54 -1.82 12.08
CA GLU A 125 -3.91 -3.16 12.47
C GLU A 125 -4.69 -3.78 11.32
N GLY A 126 -4.26 -4.96 10.91
CA GLY A 126 -5.03 -5.71 9.94
C GLY A 126 -6.47 -5.79 10.42
N ILE A 127 -7.37 -5.22 9.67
CA ILE A 127 -8.80 -5.32 9.95
C ILE A 127 -9.26 -6.78 9.80
N ALA A 128 -8.39 -7.65 9.30
CA ALA A 128 -8.67 -9.05 9.05
C ALA A 128 -9.25 -9.78 10.27
N GLY A 129 -8.72 -9.52 11.46
CA GLY A 129 -9.22 -10.10 12.71
C GLY A 129 -10.42 -9.38 13.32
N LYS A 130 -10.67 -8.14 12.91
CA LYS A 130 -11.70 -7.27 13.53
C LYS A 130 -13.04 -7.27 12.81
N VAL A 131 -13.11 -7.78 11.58
CA VAL A 131 -14.33 -7.84 10.78
C VAL A 131 -14.82 -9.28 10.64
N ASN A 132 -16.14 -9.45 10.54
CA ASN A 132 -16.75 -10.77 10.33
C ASN A 132 -16.54 -11.25 8.89
N HIS A 133 -16.55 -10.33 7.93
CA HIS A 133 -16.35 -10.60 6.52
C HIS A 133 -15.55 -9.49 5.85
N VAL A 134 -14.85 -9.80 4.76
CA VAL A 134 -14.01 -8.84 4.04
C VAL A 134 -14.78 -7.63 3.51
N SER A 135 -16.08 -7.74 3.25
CA SER A 135 -16.94 -6.62 2.85
C SER A 135 -17.09 -5.54 3.92
N ASP A 136 -16.98 -5.94 5.19
CA ASP A 136 -17.14 -5.02 6.33
C ASP A 136 -15.91 -4.09 6.49
N TYR A 137 -14.87 -4.40 5.74
CA TYR A 137 -13.65 -3.61 5.70
C TYR A 137 -13.81 -2.31 4.89
N PHE A 138 -14.53 -2.36 3.79
CA PHE A 138 -14.58 -1.25 2.83
C PHE A 138 -15.14 0.07 3.38
N PRO A 139 -16.18 0.06 4.23
CA PRO A 139 -16.69 1.29 4.84
C PRO A 139 -15.74 1.93 5.86
N GLN A 140 -14.78 1.16 6.38
CA GLN A 140 -13.88 1.59 7.44
C GLN A 140 -12.56 2.16 6.92
N THR A 141 -12.29 2.04 5.63
CA THR A 141 -10.98 2.38 5.04
C THR A 141 -11.11 3.17 3.75
N VAL A 142 -10.03 3.88 3.42
CA VAL A 142 -9.83 4.45 2.09
C VAL A 142 -8.77 3.62 1.37
N SER A 143 -8.99 3.33 0.10
CA SER A 143 -8.07 2.49 -0.68
C SER A 143 -6.82 3.24 -1.12
N HIS A 144 -5.76 3.20 -0.30
CA HIS A 144 -4.45 3.71 -0.71
C HIS A 144 -3.95 3.12 -2.03
N ARG A 145 -4.29 1.87 -2.34
CA ARG A 145 -3.92 1.22 -3.61
C ARG A 145 -4.59 1.91 -4.81
N HIS A 146 -5.85 2.31 -4.67
CA HIS A 146 -6.56 3.02 -5.74
C HIS A 146 -5.95 4.41 -5.97
N ILE A 147 -5.65 5.13 -4.90
CA ILE A 147 -4.98 6.43 -4.97
C ILE A 147 -3.60 6.29 -5.60
N ALA A 148 -2.79 5.33 -5.17
CA ALA A 148 -1.44 5.08 -5.67
C ALA A 148 -1.42 4.73 -7.17
N GLU A 149 -2.38 3.92 -7.64
CA GLU A 149 -2.52 3.55 -9.04
C GLU A 149 -2.82 4.76 -9.91
N LEU A 150 -3.77 5.60 -9.50
CA LEU A 150 -4.15 6.81 -10.24
C LEU A 150 -3.10 7.93 -10.14
N ALA A 151 -2.35 7.99 -9.04
CA ALA A 151 -1.23 8.91 -8.88
C ALA A 151 0.03 8.49 -9.69
N GLY A 152 0.04 7.30 -10.30
CA GLY A 152 1.18 6.83 -11.08
C GLY A 152 2.33 6.26 -10.25
N ILE A 153 2.08 5.87 -9.00
CA ILE A 153 3.05 5.13 -8.16
C ILE A 153 3.43 3.80 -8.81
N GLY A 154 2.47 3.15 -9.44
CA GLY A 154 2.66 1.87 -10.11
C GLY A 154 1.33 1.37 -10.70
N TRP A 155 1.26 0.09 -11.01
CA TRP A 155 0.07 -0.54 -11.58
C TRP A 155 -0.42 -1.69 -10.68
N ARG A 156 -1.66 -2.10 -10.89
CA ARG A 156 -2.25 -3.22 -10.15
C ARG A 156 -1.78 -4.56 -10.72
N GLY A 157 -1.06 -5.32 -9.90
CA GLY A 157 -0.58 -6.66 -10.28
C GLY A 157 -1.66 -7.74 -10.18
N LYS A 158 -1.32 -8.97 -10.64
CA LYS A 158 -2.18 -10.16 -10.52
C LYS A 158 -2.53 -10.49 -9.06
N ASN A 159 -1.67 -10.14 -8.12
CA ASN A 159 -1.93 -10.27 -6.67
C ASN A 159 -2.80 -9.13 -6.09
N GLN A 160 -3.32 -8.24 -6.93
CA GLN A 160 -4.13 -7.08 -6.54
C GLN A 160 -3.39 -6.05 -5.66
N LEU A 161 -2.07 -6.13 -5.57
CA LEU A 161 -1.22 -5.13 -4.94
C LEU A 161 -0.69 -4.16 -6.00
N ILE A 162 -0.19 -3.01 -5.57
CA ILE A 162 0.50 -2.06 -6.45
C ILE A 162 1.91 -2.56 -6.70
N ILE A 163 2.28 -2.66 -7.97
CA ILE A 163 3.63 -3.02 -8.42
C ILE A 163 4.35 -1.72 -8.76
N HIS A 164 5.33 -1.37 -7.95
CA HIS A 164 6.19 -0.23 -8.22
C HIS A 164 7.36 -0.63 -9.13
N PRO A 165 7.77 0.20 -10.11
CA PRO A 165 8.83 -0.16 -11.07
C PRO A 165 10.18 -0.54 -10.42
N LYS A 166 10.48 0.03 -9.24
CA LYS A 166 11.75 -0.20 -8.53
C LYS A 166 11.64 -1.16 -7.35
N PHE A 167 10.46 -1.25 -6.72
CA PHE A 167 10.28 -1.95 -5.45
C PHE A 167 9.30 -3.10 -5.53
N SER A 168 8.84 -3.46 -6.74
CA SER A 168 7.81 -4.49 -6.91
C SER A 168 6.58 -4.18 -6.02
N CYS A 169 5.94 -5.18 -5.44
CA CYS A 169 4.84 -4.96 -4.49
C CYS A 169 5.27 -4.95 -3.02
N ALA A 170 6.59 -4.90 -2.76
CA ALA A 170 7.12 -4.84 -1.41
C ALA A 170 7.14 -3.40 -0.87
N ILE A 171 5.97 -2.82 -0.78
CA ILE A 171 5.74 -1.43 -0.37
C ILE A 171 4.59 -1.32 0.61
N ARG A 172 4.66 -0.30 1.46
CA ARG A 172 3.53 0.19 2.25
C ARG A 172 3.12 1.58 1.76
N LEU A 173 1.86 1.91 1.92
CA LEU A 173 1.25 3.12 1.36
C LEU A 173 0.52 3.92 2.43
N VAL A 174 0.57 5.25 2.29
CA VAL A 174 -0.26 6.22 3.00
C VAL A 174 -0.72 7.29 2.01
N SER A 175 -1.77 8.03 2.32
CA SER A 175 -2.24 9.11 1.46
C SER A 175 -2.55 10.36 2.26
N ILE A 176 -2.53 11.52 1.60
CA ILE A 176 -2.92 12.80 2.18
C ILE A 176 -3.92 13.45 1.24
N ILE A 177 -4.99 13.99 1.79
CA ILE A 177 -5.94 14.85 1.07
C ILE A 177 -5.51 16.30 1.31
N THR A 178 -5.42 17.12 0.26
CA THR A 178 -5.06 18.53 0.39
C THR A 178 -5.99 19.42 -0.42
N PRO A 179 -6.33 20.63 0.08
CA PRO A 179 -7.10 21.59 -0.70
C PRO A 179 -6.27 22.28 -1.79
N TYR A 180 -4.96 22.00 -1.85
CA TYR A 180 -4.10 22.55 -2.89
C TYR A 180 -4.17 21.72 -4.15
N GLN A 181 -4.14 22.40 -5.30
CA GLN A 181 -4.11 21.76 -6.60
C GLN A 181 -2.68 21.39 -6.97
N TYR A 182 -2.46 20.12 -7.24
CA TYR A 182 -1.25 19.57 -7.84
C TYR A 182 -1.61 18.88 -9.14
N GLU A 183 -0.79 19.06 -10.15
CA GLU A 183 -0.91 18.27 -11.38
C GLU A 183 -0.71 16.79 -11.07
N THR A 184 -1.50 15.95 -11.75
CA THR A 184 -1.33 14.49 -11.69
C THR A 184 0.06 14.13 -12.24
N ASP A 185 0.78 13.30 -11.50
CA ASP A 185 2.04 12.75 -12.01
C ASP A 185 1.77 11.82 -13.20
N ASN A 186 2.71 11.75 -14.13
CA ASN A 186 2.61 10.87 -15.27
C ASN A 186 2.46 9.43 -14.78
N LYS A 187 1.46 8.74 -15.31
CA LYS A 187 1.33 7.30 -15.10
C LYS A 187 2.59 6.64 -15.66
N SER A 188 3.15 5.70 -14.91
CA SER A 188 4.19 4.84 -15.45
C SER A 188 3.65 4.19 -16.73
N ASP A 189 4.49 4.09 -17.77
CA ASP A 189 4.16 3.37 -19.00
C ASP A 189 3.49 2.04 -18.65
N LYS A 190 2.62 1.55 -19.54
CA LYS A 190 1.79 0.35 -19.34
C LYS A 190 2.66 -0.88 -19.01
N ASN A 191 3.14 -0.91 -17.78
CA ASN A 191 3.78 -2.10 -17.25
C ASN A 191 2.70 -3.08 -16.81
N SER A 192 2.90 -4.33 -17.12
CA SER A 192 2.00 -5.42 -16.77
C SER A 192 2.79 -6.58 -16.18
N CYS A 193 2.09 -7.47 -15.48
CA CYS A 193 2.69 -8.72 -15.04
C CYS A 193 2.94 -9.70 -16.20
N GLU A 194 2.46 -9.40 -17.41
CA GLU A 194 2.62 -10.26 -18.59
C GLU A 194 2.34 -11.75 -18.26
N ASP A 195 3.24 -12.64 -18.60
CA ASP A 195 3.12 -14.08 -18.35
C ASP A 195 3.57 -14.50 -16.94
N CYS A 196 4.04 -13.57 -16.10
CA CYS A 196 4.49 -13.89 -14.75
C CYS A 196 3.33 -14.44 -13.91
N ARG A 197 3.54 -15.59 -13.30
CA ARG A 197 2.58 -16.28 -12.43
C ARG A 197 3.07 -16.43 -10.98
N ALA A 198 4.26 -15.96 -10.63
CA ALA A 198 4.94 -16.25 -9.37
C ALA A 198 4.05 -16.06 -8.11
N CYS A 199 3.22 -15.01 -8.07
CA CYS A 199 2.31 -14.78 -6.94
C CYS A 199 1.09 -15.73 -6.95
N LEU A 200 0.67 -16.21 -8.13
CA LEU A 200 -0.44 -17.16 -8.27
C LEU A 200 0.02 -18.54 -7.82
N ASP A 201 1.22 -18.96 -8.23
CA ASP A 201 1.76 -20.30 -7.95
C ASP A 201 1.99 -20.55 -6.44
N VAL A 202 2.20 -19.50 -5.65
CA VAL A 202 2.39 -19.62 -4.19
C VAL A 202 1.11 -19.41 -3.38
N CYS A 203 -0.01 -19.09 -4.02
CA CYS A 203 -1.24 -18.73 -3.32
C CYS A 203 -2.47 -19.35 -4.00
N ASN A 204 -2.99 -20.42 -3.41
CA ASN A 204 -4.16 -21.13 -3.91
C ASN A 204 -5.41 -20.24 -4.06
N PHE A 205 -5.51 -19.15 -3.31
CA PHE A 205 -6.65 -18.23 -3.41
C PHE A 205 -6.51 -17.31 -4.63
N LEU A 206 -5.32 -16.80 -4.90
CA LEU A 206 -5.05 -15.96 -6.06
C LEU A 206 -5.12 -16.73 -7.36
N ASP A 207 -4.63 -17.94 -7.41
CA ASP A 207 -4.71 -18.78 -8.60
C ASP A 207 -6.17 -19.08 -9.00
N LYS A 208 -7.05 -19.16 -8.01
CA LYS A 208 -8.50 -19.43 -8.20
C LYS A 208 -9.36 -18.15 -8.19
N GLN A 209 -8.79 -16.95 -8.27
CA GLN A 209 -9.56 -15.70 -8.16
C GLN A 209 -10.63 -15.53 -9.24
N SER A 210 -10.50 -16.16 -10.38
CA SER A 210 -11.49 -16.12 -11.47
C SER A 210 -12.73 -17.00 -11.23
N ILE A 211 -12.61 -18.04 -10.43
CA ILE A 211 -13.66 -19.01 -10.14
C ILE A 211 -14.13 -19.00 -8.69
N LEU A 212 -13.28 -18.60 -7.75
CA LEU A 212 -13.60 -18.48 -6.33
C LEU A 212 -14.14 -17.08 -6.05
N LYS A 213 -15.45 -16.93 -6.05
CA LYS A 213 -16.14 -15.62 -5.85
C LYS A 213 -15.67 -14.86 -4.61
N ASP A 214 -15.22 -15.58 -3.58
CA ASP A 214 -14.87 -15.03 -2.27
C ASP A 214 -13.38 -15.26 -1.91
N TYR A 215 -12.50 -15.22 -2.90
CA TYR A 215 -11.07 -15.48 -2.68
C TYR A 215 -10.42 -14.52 -1.66
N ARG A 216 -10.94 -13.28 -1.54
CA ARG A 216 -10.43 -12.31 -0.57
C ARG A 216 -10.80 -12.68 0.85
N GLU A 217 -12.00 -13.21 1.07
CA GLU A 217 -12.41 -13.73 2.37
C GLU A 217 -11.58 -14.96 2.75
N GLN A 218 -11.31 -15.86 1.82
CA GLN A 218 -10.42 -17.00 2.07
C GLN A 218 -8.99 -16.52 2.43
N CYS A 219 -8.48 -15.50 1.75
CA CYS A 219 -7.20 -14.88 2.10
C CYS A 219 -7.24 -14.29 3.52
N ARG A 220 -8.30 -13.57 3.89
CA ARG A 220 -8.49 -13.02 5.24
C ARG A 220 -8.48 -14.11 6.31
N ARG A 221 -9.27 -15.17 6.12
CA ARG A 221 -9.33 -16.31 7.05
C ARG A 221 -7.96 -16.98 7.20
N TYR A 222 -7.25 -17.15 6.10
CA TYR A 222 -5.90 -17.69 6.14
C TYR A 222 -4.92 -16.79 6.92
N ILE A 223 -4.98 -15.47 6.73
CA ILE A 223 -4.18 -14.51 7.48
C ILE A 223 -4.44 -14.68 8.98
N ASN A 224 -5.71 -14.71 9.41
CA ASN A 224 -6.06 -14.92 10.81
C ASN A 224 -5.54 -16.27 11.35
N HIS A 225 -5.61 -17.33 10.55
CA HIS A 225 -5.11 -18.66 10.93
C HIS A 225 -3.59 -18.72 11.07
N LEU A 226 -2.84 -17.81 10.44
CA LEU A 226 -1.39 -17.75 10.60
C LEU A 226 -0.97 -17.36 12.00
N ASN A 227 -1.79 -16.60 12.70
CA ASN A 227 -1.56 -16.14 14.08
C ASN A 227 -0.17 -15.50 14.24
N LEU A 228 0.19 -14.62 13.30
CA LEU A 228 1.39 -13.79 13.37
C LEU A 228 1.11 -12.55 14.23
N ASP A 229 2.16 -11.83 14.61
CA ASP A 229 2.06 -10.60 15.39
C ASP A 229 1.24 -9.50 14.68
N ALA A 230 1.08 -9.59 13.37
CA ALA A 230 0.21 -8.74 12.58
C ALA A 230 -0.67 -9.57 11.63
N ASP A 231 -1.82 -9.01 11.23
CA ASP A 231 -2.73 -9.62 10.26
C ASP A 231 -2.16 -9.53 8.83
N VAL A 232 -1.08 -10.24 8.59
CA VAL A 232 -0.35 -10.27 7.31
C VAL A 232 0.03 -11.70 6.92
N CYS A 233 0.24 -11.91 5.63
CA CYS A 233 0.78 -13.16 5.09
C CYS A 233 2.08 -12.91 4.30
N GLY A 234 2.04 -12.07 3.27
CA GLY A 234 3.20 -11.66 2.47
C GLY A 234 3.69 -12.66 1.42
N LYS A 235 3.17 -13.92 1.34
CA LYS A 235 3.65 -14.93 0.39
C LYS A 235 3.71 -14.42 -1.05
N CYS A 236 2.64 -13.76 -1.52
CA CYS A 236 2.57 -13.18 -2.85
C CYS A 236 3.56 -12.01 -3.04
N ILE A 237 3.92 -11.29 -1.96
CA ILE A 237 4.94 -10.22 -1.97
C ILE A 237 6.31 -10.85 -2.19
N LYS A 238 6.71 -11.81 -1.34
CA LYS A 238 8.00 -12.49 -1.46
C LYS A 238 8.19 -13.14 -2.84
N ALA A 239 7.16 -13.82 -3.33
CA ALA A 239 7.20 -14.46 -4.64
C ALA A 239 7.36 -13.42 -5.77
N CYS A 240 6.65 -12.29 -5.71
CA CYS A 240 6.75 -11.22 -6.68
C CYS A 240 8.15 -10.62 -6.69
N VAL A 241 8.71 -10.30 -5.51
CA VAL A 241 10.07 -9.73 -5.38
C VAL A 241 11.14 -10.69 -5.92
N ASN A 242 11.03 -11.98 -5.61
CA ASN A 242 12.04 -12.95 -6.01
C ASN A 242 12.02 -13.29 -7.51
N ASN A 243 10.88 -13.11 -8.19
CA ASN A 243 10.69 -13.59 -9.57
C ASN A 243 10.35 -12.47 -10.56
N SER A 244 10.13 -11.23 -10.12
CA SER A 244 9.79 -10.15 -11.03
C SER A 244 11.02 -9.48 -11.62
N LYS A 245 10.92 -9.08 -12.89
CA LYS A 245 11.91 -8.22 -13.54
C LYS A 245 12.03 -6.82 -12.89
N PHE A 246 11.09 -6.47 -12.02
CA PHE A 246 11.04 -5.21 -11.27
C PHE A 246 11.72 -5.29 -9.89
N SER A 247 12.39 -6.38 -9.59
CA SER A 247 13.12 -6.58 -8.33
C SER A 247 14.60 -6.23 -8.39
N SER A 248 15.11 -5.81 -9.56
CA SER A 248 16.55 -5.51 -9.76
C SER A 248 17.11 -4.44 -8.81
N ASN A 249 16.26 -3.59 -8.27
CA ASN A 249 16.65 -2.54 -7.31
C ASN A 249 16.48 -2.94 -5.83
N PHE A 250 16.08 -4.19 -5.53
CA PHE A 250 16.10 -4.75 -4.18
C PHE A 250 17.52 -5.16 -3.72
N ASN A 251 18.51 -5.08 -4.61
CA ASN A 251 19.94 -5.25 -4.24
C ASN A 251 20.42 -3.95 -3.58
N LEU A 252 19.91 -3.68 -2.39
CA LEU A 252 20.34 -2.59 -1.56
C LEU A 252 21.10 -3.18 -0.38
N LYS A 253 22.44 -3.15 -0.54
CA LYS A 253 23.33 -3.21 0.61
C LYS A 253 23.08 -2.00 1.50
#